data_eef2f0dd2cfe2fbaebc0e22bc6bcc572
#
_entry.id   eef2f0dd2cfe2fbaebc0e22bc6bcc572
#
_cell.length_a   1.000
_cell.length_b   1.000
_cell.length_c   1.000
_cell.angle_alpha   90.00
_cell.angle_beta   90.00
_cell.angle_gamma   90.00
#
_symmetry.space_group_name_H-M   'P 1'
#
loop_
_entity.id
_entity.type
_entity.pdbx_description
1 polymer ?
#
loop_
_entity_poly.entity_id
_entity_poly.type
_entity_poly.pdbx_seq_one_letter_code
_entity_poly.pdbx_strand_id
1 'polypeptide(L)' 'MTGWTLILYIYAGMLAPDNSVALTHIQGFKTEGNCWAAGAAARALVKESLKDLRFVCIKQE' A
#
# COMPACT_ATOMS: atom_id res chain seq x y z
N MET A 1 14.98 15.80 -3.22
CA MET A 1 14.04 15.57 -4.31
C MET A 1 12.61 15.59 -3.81
N THR A 2 11.76 16.26 -4.54
CA THR A 2 10.34 16.27 -4.22
C THR A 2 9.67 15.06 -4.85
N GLY A 3 8.75 14.49 -4.14
CA GLY A 3 8.02 13.34 -4.62
C GLY A 3 7.18 12.73 -3.52
N TRP A 4 6.58 11.61 -3.83
CA TRP A 4 5.71 10.93 -2.89
C TRP A 4 6.14 9.48 -2.74
N THR A 5 6.02 8.97 -1.54
CA THR A 5 6.29 7.57 -1.22
C THR A 5 4.99 6.92 -0.81
N LEU A 6 4.70 5.79 -1.42
CA LEU A 6 3.56 4.96 -1.04
C LEU A 6 4.01 3.93 -0.05
N ILE A 7 3.40 3.92 1.12
CA ILE A 7 3.67 2.90 2.13
C ILE A 7 2.47 1.98 2.18
N LEU A 8 2.73 0.70 1.96
CA LEU A 8 1.72 -0.34 1.93
C LEU A 8 1.88 -1.23 3.14
N TYR A 9 0.80 -1.44 3.85
CA TYR A 9 0.75 -2.36 4.97
C TYR A 9 -0.29 -3.42 4.67
N ILE A 10 0.18 -4.64 4.43
CA ILE A 10 -0.68 -5.77 4.10
C ILE A 10 -0.68 -6.70 5.31
N TYR A 11 -1.85 -7.05 5.78
CA TYR A 11 -1.96 -7.92 6.94
C TYR A 11 -3.02 -8.98 6.70
N ALA A 12 -2.88 -10.08 7.42
CA ALA A 12 -3.83 -11.18 7.33
C ALA A 12 -5.13 -10.81 8.01
N GLY A 13 -6.24 -11.09 7.35
CA GLY A 13 -7.55 -10.93 7.94
C GLY A 13 -7.79 -11.99 9.01
N MET A 14 -8.92 -11.85 9.73
CA MET A 14 -9.24 -12.76 10.81
C MET A 14 -9.33 -14.21 10.40
N LEU A 15 -9.64 -14.46 9.15
CA LEU A 15 -9.82 -15.83 8.65
C LEU A 15 -8.53 -16.41 8.06
N ALA A 16 -7.47 -15.64 8.00
CA ALA A 16 -6.21 -16.14 7.46
C ALA A 16 -5.51 -17.02 8.48
N PRO A 17 -4.95 -18.17 8.05
CA PRO A 17 -4.37 -19.12 8.99
C PRO A 17 -3.03 -18.71 9.59
N ASP A 18 -2.35 -17.74 9.02
CA ASP A 18 -1.07 -17.28 9.55
C ASP A 18 -1.06 -15.76 9.63
N ASN A 19 -0.19 -15.27 10.49
CA ASN A 19 -0.07 -13.84 10.78
C ASN A 19 0.92 -13.15 9.86
N SER A 20 0.86 -13.42 8.58
CA SER A 20 1.77 -12.78 7.64
C SER A 20 1.45 -11.31 7.53
N VAL A 21 2.42 -10.50 7.86
CA VAL A 21 2.34 -9.05 7.71
C VAL A 21 3.47 -8.62 6.78
N ALA A 22 3.11 -7.82 5.79
CA ALA A 22 4.10 -7.27 4.88
C ALA A 22 4.02 -5.76 4.92
N LEU A 23 5.16 -5.13 5.13
CA LEU A 23 5.29 -3.68 5.05
C LEU A 23 6.26 -3.37 3.92
N THR A 24 5.81 -2.59 2.97
CA THR A 24 6.65 -2.21 1.85
C THR A 24 6.45 -0.75 1.52
N HIS A 25 7.39 -0.19 0.79
CA HIS A 25 7.28 1.19 0.35
C HIS A 25 7.76 1.29 -1.08
N ILE A 26 7.12 2.19 -1.82
CA ILE A 26 7.43 2.45 -3.23
C ILE A 26 7.64 3.95 -3.37
N GLN A 27 8.82 4.32 -3.84
CA GLN A 27 9.19 5.72 -4.03
C GLN A 27 9.09 6.09 -5.50
N GLY A 28 9.15 7.38 -5.77
CA GLY A 28 9.27 7.87 -7.13
C GLY A 28 7.98 8.37 -7.75
N PHE A 29 6.91 8.50 -6.99
CA PHE A 29 5.70 9.10 -7.51
C PHE A 29 5.87 10.62 -7.58
N LYS A 30 5.56 11.20 -8.71
CA LYS A 30 5.73 12.63 -8.91
C LYS A 30 4.62 13.44 -8.27
N THR A 31 3.45 12.88 -8.16
CA THR A 31 2.29 13.59 -7.61
C THR A 31 1.59 12.73 -6.58
N GLU A 32 0.87 13.39 -5.69
CA GLU A 32 0.05 12.69 -4.72
C GLU A 32 -1.02 11.84 -5.40
N GLY A 33 -1.62 12.37 -6.46
CA GLY A 33 -2.63 11.64 -7.19
C GLY A 33 -2.12 10.32 -7.76
N ASN A 34 -0.90 10.32 -8.29
CA ASN A 34 -0.30 9.09 -8.79
C ASN A 34 -0.07 8.09 -7.67
N CYS A 35 0.38 8.57 -6.51
CA CYS A 35 0.58 7.73 -5.34
C CYS A 35 -0.72 7.09 -4.89
N TRP A 36 -1.79 7.88 -4.80
CA TRP A 36 -3.09 7.36 -4.40
C TRP A 36 -3.66 6.37 -5.40
N ALA A 37 -3.46 6.64 -6.70
CA ALA A 37 -3.90 5.72 -7.74
C ALA A 37 -3.20 4.36 -7.62
N ALA A 38 -1.90 4.38 -7.35
CA ALA A 38 -1.14 3.15 -7.17
C ALA A 38 -1.61 2.38 -5.94
N GLY A 39 -1.88 3.10 -4.84
CA GLY A 39 -2.39 2.46 -3.62
C GLY A 39 -3.75 1.82 -3.85
N ALA A 40 -4.64 2.51 -4.56
CA ALA A 40 -5.95 1.97 -4.88
C ALA A 40 -5.86 0.72 -5.77
N ALA A 41 -4.93 0.72 -6.72
CA ALA A 41 -4.71 -0.45 -7.58
C ALA A 41 -4.21 -1.64 -6.77
N ALA A 42 -3.29 -1.40 -5.85
CA ALA A 42 -2.78 -2.46 -4.98
C ALA A 42 -3.89 -3.01 -4.09
N ARG A 43 -4.73 -2.13 -3.58
CA ARG A 43 -5.86 -2.54 -2.75
C ARG A 43 -6.83 -3.43 -3.51
N ALA A 44 -7.07 -3.13 -4.77
CA ALA A 44 -7.95 -3.95 -5.60
C ALA A 44 -7.37 -5.35 -5.80
N LEU A 45 -6.06 -5.46 -5.95
CA LEU A 45 -5.42 -6.77 -6.08
C LEU A 45 -5.52 -7.60 -4.81
N VAL A 46 -5.37 -6.96 -3.66
CA VAL A 46 -5.40 -7.65 -2.37
C VAL A 46 -6.83 -8.05 -1.98
N LYS A 47 -7.81 -7.30 -2.47
CA LYS A 47 -9.21 -7.49 -2.09
C LYS A 47 -9.73 -8.90 -2.37
N GLU A 48 -9.17 -9.57 -3.38
CA GLU A 48 -9.60 -10.93 -3.73
C GLU A 48 -8.97 -12.00 -2.85
N SER A 49 -8.07 -11.60 -1.95
CA SER A 49 -7.45 -12.53 -1.02
C SER A 49 -8.08 -12.37 0.35
N LEU A 50 -7.67 -13.20 1.30
CA LEU A 50 -8.11 -13.09 2.68
C LEU A 50 -7.32 -12.04 3.45
N LYS A 51 -6.57 -11.22 2.76
CA LYS A 51 -5.73 -10.20 3.39
C LYS A 51 -6.36 -8.82 3.22
N ASP A 52 -6.01 -7.94 4.12
CA ASP A 52 -6.37 -6.55 4.04
C ASP A 52 -5.14 -5.70 3.77
N LEU A 53 -5.37 -4.54 3.21
CA LEU A 53 -4.30 -3.61 2.88
C LEU A 53 -4.66 -2.22 3.35
N ARG A 54 -3.71 -1.56 3.98
CA ARG A 54 -3.79 -0.13 4.25
C ARG A 54 -2.61 0.55 3.60
N PHE A 55 -2.81 1.76 3.17
CA PHE A 55 -1.72 2.51 2.56
C PHE A 55 -1.82 3.97 2.90
N VAL A 56 -0.68 4.63 2.82
CA VAL A 56 -0.59 6.07 3.02
C VAL A 56 0.44 6.63 2.05
N CYS A 57 0.20 7.84 1.59
CA CYS A 57 1.13 8.55 0.73
C CYS A 57 1.81 9.63 1.55
N ILE A 58 3.13 9.61 1.56
CA ILE A 58 3.94 10.55 2.33
C ILE A 58 4.76 11.37 1.37
N LYS A 59 4.71 12.68 1.56
CA LYS A 59 5.53 13.59 0.76
C LYS A 59 6.98 13.48 1.17
N GLN A 60 7.85 13.36 0.20
CA GLN A 60 9.28 13.33 0.42
C GLN A 60 9.89 14.68 0.09
N GLU A 61 10.83 15.07 0.89
CA GLU A 61 11.56 16.31 0.67
C GLU A 61 12.98 16.05 0.24
#